data_2190d62b7cbea44f6600699b790cdb3b
#
_entry.id   2190d62b7cbea44f6600699b790cdb3b
#
_cell.length_a   1.000
_cell.length_b   1.000
_cell.length_c   1.000
_cell.angle_alpha   90.00
_cell.angle_beta   90.00
_cell.angle_gamma   90.00
#
_symmetry.space_group_name_H-M   'P 1'
#
loop_
_entity.id
_entity.type
_entity.pdbx_description
1 polymer ?
#
loop_
_entity_poly.entity_id
_entity_poly.type
_entity_poly.pdbx_seq_one_letter_code
_entity_poly.pdbx_strand_id
1 'polypeptide(L)'
;MKIEKLAVHDLYILTELFEYNNVEQMISECTHDIQNGVIDIFVLYDKDVLVGELHVMYENDDENYAIRGRRAYLFAFRVREDFQNKGYGTYLLKTVLTELKENGYCEFTVGVEDDNFRAIHMYQALGFNDILLRKQEEYQGDAYEYNLYLKRNPIQCNHIILLFQMGFNHLKIPHQNLY
;
A
#
# COMPACT_ATOMS: atom_id res chain seq x y z
N MET A 1 12.21 -14.52 7.11
CA MET A 1 11.12 -13.58 6.78
C MET A 1 10.50 -13.99 5.46
N LYS A 2 9.19 -14.01 5.37
CA LYS A 2 8.42 -14.34 4.16
C LYS A 2 7.31 -13.30 4.01
N ILE A 3 7.13 -12.78 2.78
CA ILE A 3 6.02 -11.87 2.46
C ILE A 3 5.10 -12.60 1.50
N GLU A 4 3.80 -12.49 1.73
CA GLU A 4 2.75 -13.10 0.91
C GLU A 4 1.64 -12.10 0.65
N LYS A 5 0.98 -12.22 -0.50
CA LYS A 5 -0.33 -11.61 -0.72
C LYS A 5 -1.38 -12.43 -0.01
N LEU A 6 -2.20 -11.78 0.77
CA LEU A 6 -3.26 -12.43 1.55
C LEU A 6 -4.41 -12.81 0.63
N ALA A 7 -4.82 -14.06 0.71
CA ALA A 7 -6.00 -14.54 0.01
C ALA A 7 -7.28 -14.18 0.80
N VAL A 8 -8.40 -14.03 0.07
CA VAL A 8 -9.69 -13.65 0.67
C VAL A 8 -10.12 -14.57 1.84
N HIS A 9 -9.84 -15.87 1.71
CA HIS A 9 -10.23 -16.85 2.75
C HIS A 9 -9.38 -16.76 4.03
N ASP A 10 -8.25 -16.04 3.99
CA ASP A 10 -7.34 -15.87 5.11
C ASP A 10 -7.49 -14.50 5.82
N LEU A 11 -8.41 -13.65 5.38
CA LEU A 11 -8.55 -12.27 5.90
C LEU A 11 -8.72 -12.18 7.41
N TYR A 12 -9.27 -13.23 8.04
CA TYR A 12 -9.46 -13.24 9.50
C TYR A 12 -8.12 -13.13 10.27
N ILE A 13 -6.99 -13.51 9.66
CA ILE A 13 -5.67 -13.43 10.30
C ILE A 13 -5.27 -11.99 10.66
N LEU A 14 -5.83 -10.98 9.97
CA LEU A 14 -5.56 -9.57 10.24
C LEU A 14 -5.98 -9.15 11.66
N THR A 15 -6.91 -9.87 12.27
CA THR A 15 -7.33 -9.64 13.66
C THR A 15 -6.22 -9.94 14.69
N GLU A 16 -5.17 -10.64 14.28
CA GLU A 16 -3.98 -10.85 15.12
C GLU A 16 -3.07 -9.61 15.18
N LEU A 17 -3.22 -8.69 14.22
CA LEU A 17 -2.39 -7.48 14.11
C LEU A 17 -3.10 -6.23 14.60
N PHE A 18 -4.42 -6.19 14.51
CA PHE A 18 -5.21 -5.01 14.83
C PHE A 18 -6.60 -5.39 15.33
N GLU A 19 -7.10 -4.63 16.30
CA GLU A 19 -8.45 -4.79 16.85
C GLU A 19 -9.44 -3.98 16.01
N TYR A 20 -10.34 -4.67 15.32
CA TYR A 20 -11.36 -4.05 14.47
C TYR A 20 -12.69 -3.96 15.24
N ASN A 21 -13.35 -2.80 15.20
CA ASN A 21 -14.67 -2.60 15.80
C ASN A 21 -15.74 -3.52 15.19
N ASN A 22 -15.60 -3.85 13.91
CA ASN A 22 -16.49 -4.76 13.19
C ASN A 22 -15.68 -5.63 12.22
N VAL A 23 -15.32 -6.82 12.65
CA VAL A 23 -14.53 -7.78 11.86
C VAL A 23 -15.28 -8.26 10.62
N GLU A 24 -16.58 -8.50 10.71
CA GLU A 24 -17.38 -8.98 9.57
C GLU A 24 -17.45 -7.92 8.47
N GLN A 25 -17.63 -6.66 8.84
CA GLN A 25 -17.61 -5.55 7.89
C GLN A 25 -16.25 -5.43 7.22
N MET A 26 -15.16 -5.46 7.99
CA MET A 26 -13.78 -5.42 7.45
C MET A 26 -13.54 -6.55 6.46
N ILE A 27 -13.90 -7.79 6.80
CA ILE A 27 -13.75 -8.94 5.89
C ILE A 27 -14.58 -8.74 4.62
N SER A 28 -15.82 -8.25 4.73
CA SER A 28 -16.70 -8.02 3.58
C SER A 28 -16.13 -6.96 2.64
N GLU A 29 -15.66 -5.83 3.17
CA GLU A 29 -15.06 -4.73 2.40
C GLU A 29 -13.76 -5.18 1.73
N CYS A 30 -12.84 -5.78 2.47
CA CYS A 30 -11.59 -6.30 1.91
C CYS A 30 -11.83 -7.38 0.86
N THR A 31 -12.82 -8.27 1.07
CA THR A 31 -13.21 -9.30 0.08
C THR A 31 -13.65 -8.65 -1.22
N HIS A 32 -14.57 -7.68 -1.14
CA HIS A 32 -15.06 -6.95 -2.30
C HIS A 32 -13.92 -6.29 -3.07
N ASP A 33 -13.06 -5.56 -2.37
CA ASP A 33 -11.99 -4.78 -2.99
C ASP A 33 -10.87 -5.65 -3.58
N ILE A 34 -10.52 -6.76 -2.93
CA ILE A 34 -9.56 -7.74 -3.48
C ILE A 34 -10.13 -8.39 -4.74
N GLN A 35 -11.39 -8.85 -4.71
CA GLN A 35 -12.04 -9.50 -5.86
C GLN A 35 -12.19 -8.58 -7.07
N ASN A 36 -12.35 -7.27 -6.84
CA ASN A 36 -12.39 -6.26 -7.89
C ASN A 36 -11.01 -5.73 -8.29
N GLY A 37 -9.94 -6.22 -7.67
CA GLY A 37 -8.58 -5.79 -7.93
C GLY A 37 -8.31 -4.33 -7.55
N VAL A 38 -9.09 -3.79 -6.60
CA VAL A 38 -8.90 -2.42 -6.06
C VAL A 38 -7.76 -2.40 -5.06
N ILE A 39 -7.64 -3.45 -4.23
CA ILE A 39 -6.57 -3.58 -3.25
C ILE A 39 -5.86 -4.93 -3.32
N ASP A 40 -4.60 -4.93 -2.85
CA ASP A 40 -3.89 -6.11 -2.38
C ASP A 40 -3.48 -5.91 -0.92
N ILE A 41 -3.43 -7.00 -0.16
CA ILE A 41 -2.95 -7.01 1.22
C ILE A 41 -1.70 -7.88 1.28
N PHE A 42 -0.60 -7.31 1.72
CA PHE A 42 0.66 -8.01 1.93
C PHE A 42 0.85 -8.26 3.41
N VAL A 43 1.19 -9.49 3.75
CA VAL A 43 1.49 -9.91 5.13
C VAL A 43 2.92 -10.39 5.24
N LEU A 44 3.55 -10.08 6.36
CA LEU A 44 4.92 -10.46 6.66
C LEU A 44 4.94 -11.49 7.78
N TYR A 45 5.62 -12.61 7.53
CA TYR A 45 5.91 -13.64 8.53
C TYR A 45 7.38 -13.66 8.88
N ASP A 46 7.68 -13.88 10.17
CA ASP A 46 8.97 -14.34 10.63
C ASP A 46 8.83 -15.78 11.14
N LYS A 47 9.38 -16.73 10.38
CA LYS A 47 9.05 -18.16 10.50
C LYS A 47 7.53 -18.34 10.28
N ASP A 48 6.81 -18.82 11.29
CA ASP A 48 5.35 -19.05 11.22
C ASP A 48 4.56 -17.99 12.02
N VAL A 49 5.19 -16.91 12.45
CA VAL A 49 4.56 -15.83 13.21
C VAL A 49 4.22 -14.68 12.27
N LEU A 50 2.95 -14.28 12.22
CA LEU A 50 2.51 -13.07 11.55
C LEU A 50 3.05 -11.85 12.31
N VAL A 51 3.84 -11.01 11.64
CA VAL A 51 4.53 -9.88 12.26
C VAL A 51 4.14 -8.52 11.70
N GLY A 52 3.49 -8.47 10.55
CA GLY A 52 3.06 -7.18 9.98
C GLY A 52 2.21 -7.32 8.73
N GLU A 53 1.60 -6.22 8.35
CA GLU A 53 0.77 -6.06 7.16
C GLU A 53 1.05 -4.74 6.46
N LEU A 54 0.74 -4.68 5.16
CA LEU A 54 0.71 -3.48 4.34
C LEU A 54 -0.36 -3.66 3.27
N HIS A 55 -1.32 -2.75 3.23
CA HIS A 55 -2.33 -2.72 2.19
C HIS A 55 -1.90 -1.79 1.06
N VAL A 56 -2.23 -2.15 -0.16
CA VAL A 56 -1.97 -1.38 -1.38
C VAL A 56 -3.27 -1.16 -2.12
N MET A 57 -3.63 0.10 -2.37
CA MET A 57 -4.78 0.48 -3.18
C MET A 57 -4.31 0.94 -4.56
N TYR A 58 -4.97 0.46 -5.60
CA TYR A 58 -4.60 0.68 -6.98
C TYR A 58 -5.43 1.76 -7.70
N GLU A 59 -6.59 2.08 -7.19
CA GLU A 59 -7.46 3.15 -7.69
C GLU A 59 -8.28 3.76 -6.55
N ASN A 60 -8.58 5.05 -6.67
CA ASN A 60 -9.40 5.80 -5.74
C ASN A 60 -10.10 6.92 -6.50
N ASP A 61 -11.30 7.32 -6.09
CA ASP A 61 -12.02 8.45 -6.68
C ASP A 61 -11.25 9.76 -6.56
N ASP A 62 -10.45 9.92 -5.50
CA ASP A 62 -9.49 11.00 -5.36
C ASP A 62 -8.12 10.53 -5.91
N GLU A 63 -7.77 10.99 -7.11
CA GLU A 63 -6.51 10.65 -7.79
C GLU A 63 -5.25 11.08 -7.02
N ASN A 64 -5.37 11.90 -5.98
CA ASN A 64 -4.23 12.17 -5.10
C ASN A 64 -3.76 10.91 -4.39
N TYR A 65 -4.66 9.98 -4.06
CA TYR A 65 -4.30 8.71 -3.41
C TYR A 65 -3.78 7.69 -4.41
N ALA A 66 -4.62 7.24 -5.36
CA ALA A 66 -4.27 6.17 -6.28
C ALA A 66 -4.77 6.44 -7.70
N ILE A 67 -3.99 6.00 -8.69
CA ILE A 67 -4.31 6.04 -10.12
C ILE A 67 -3.91 4.70 -10.71
N ARG A 68 -4.85 3.92 -11.21
CA ARG A 68 -4.59 2.58 -11.73
C ARG A 68 -3.47 2.59 -12.80
N GLY A 69 -2.49 1.71 -12.62
CA GLY A 69 -1.34 1.57 -13.52
C GLY A 69 -0.28 2.67 -13.41
N ARG A 70 -0.44 3.64 -12.50
CA ARG A 70 0.54 4.74 -12.31
C ARG A 70 0.90 4.98 -10.85
N ARG A 71 -0.12 5.21 -9.99
CA ARG A 71 0.06 5.58 -8.57
C ARG A 71 -0.62 4.55 -7.69
N ALA A 72 0.12 4.02 -6.72
CA ALA A 72 -0.41 3.12 -5.69
C ALA A 72 -0.40 3.82 -4.33
N TYR A 73 -1.49 3.68 -3.58
CA TYR A 73 -1.61 4.19 -2.22
C TYR A 73 -1.34 3.09 -1.22
N LEU A 74 -0.42 3.36 -0.31
CA LEU A 74 0.00 2.46 0.76
C LEU A 74 -0.72 2.85 2.05
N PHE A 75 -1.43 1.91 2.66
CA PHE A 75 -2.20 2.18 3.87
C PHE A 75 -2.23 0.95 4.79
N ALA A 76 -2.83 1.07 5.97
CA ALA A 76 -2.89 0.01 6.97
C ALA A 76 -1.54 -0.68 7.19
N PHE A 77 -0.45 0.12 7.22
CA PHE A 77 0.90 -0.40 7.44
C PHE A 77 1.17 -0.60 8.93
N ARG A 78 1.22 -1.83 9.36
CA ARG A 78 1.38 -2.21 10.76
C ARG A 78 2.47 -3.24 10.94
N VAL A 79 3.19 -3.15 12.05
CA VAL A 79 4.14 -4.17 12.52
C VAL A 79 3.89 -4.38 14.00
N ARG A 80 3.74 -5.63 14.41
CA ARG A 80 3.57 -6.01 15.81
C ARG A 80 4.62 -5.35 16.68
N GLU A 81 4.21 -4.89 17.84
CA GLU A 81 5.07 -4.13 18.76
C GLU A 81 6.37 -4.83 19.07
N ASP A 82 6.33 -6.14 19.38
CA ASP A 82 7.49 -6.99 19.67
C ASP A 82 8.51 -7.05 18.53
N PHE A 83 8.09 -6.74 17.30
CA PHE A 83 8.90 -6.80 16.09
C PHE A 83 9.30 -5.42 15.55
N GLN A 84 8.84 -4.35 16.18
CA GLN A 84 9.21 -2.98 15.80
C GLN A 84 10.70 -2.70 16.08
N ASN A 85 11.26 -1.69 15.40
CA ASN A 85 12.68 -1.29 15.52
C ASN A 85 13.73 -2.36 15.14
N LYS A 86 13.30 -3.46 14.52
CA LYS A 86 14.16 -4.58 14.09
C LYS A 86 14.29 -4.69 12.56
N GLY A 87 13.80 -3.69 11.83
CA GLY A 87 13.88 -3.63 10.36
C GLY A 87 12.75 -4.33 9.59
N TYR A 88 11.81 -5.01 10.27
CA TYR A 88 10.72 -5.74 9.61
C TYR A 88 9.83 -4.84 8.74
N GLY A 89 9.41 -3.69 9.26
CA GLY A 89 8.60 -2.74 8.47
C GLY A 89 9.35 -2.22 7.25
N THR A 90 10.61 -1.84 7.40
CA THR A 90 11.42 -1.40 6.25
C THR A 90 11.59 -2.51 5.22
N TYR A 91 11.74 -3.75 5.65
CA TYR A 91 11.82 -4.90 4.75
C TYR A 91 10.52 -5.10 3.98
N LEU A 92 9.36 -5.14 4.68
CA LEU A 92 8.05 -5.27 4.07
C LEU A 92 7.81 -4.16 3.03
N LEU A 93 7.97 -2.91 3.43
CA LEU A 93 7.73 -1.76 2.56
C LEU A 93 8.66 -1.76 1.32
N LYS A 94 9.95 -2.04 1.47
CA LYS A 94 10.88 -2.11 0.35
C LYS A 94 10.52 -3.22 -0.64
N THR A 95 10.13 -4.39 -0.15
CA THR A 95 9.73 -5.53 -0.99
C THR A 95 8.48 -5.20 -1.79
N VAL A 96 7.44 -4.66 -1.13
CA VAL A 96 6.20 -4.25 -1.80
C VAL A 96 6.45 -3.15 -2.83
N LEU A 97 7.24 -2.12 -2.50
CA LEU A 97 7.62 -1.07 -3.45
C LEU A 97 8.39 -1.63 -4.67
N THR A 98 9.19 -2.67 -4.49
CA THR A 98 9.90 -3.32 -5.60
C THR A 98 8.93 -4.04 -6.51
N GLU A 99 8.02 -4.85 -5.95
CA GLU A 99 6.98 -5.55 -6.70
C GLU A 99 6.08 -4.58 -7.48
N LEU A 100 5.64 -3.49 -6.84
CA LEU A 100 4.83 -2.47 -7.50
C LEU A 100 5.56 -1.80 -8.68
N LYS A 101 6.86 -1.54 -8.55
CA LYS A 101 7.67 -1.01 -9.65
C LYS A 101 7.78 -2.00 -10.80
N GLU A 102 8.00 -3.27 -10.51
CA GLU A 102 8.05 -4.33 -11.52
C GLU A 102 6.71 -4.47 -12.25
N ASN A 103 5.59 -4.19 -11.57
CA ASN A 103 4.24 -4.10 -12.14
C ASN A 103 3.92 -2.76 -12.83
N GLY A 104 4.91 -1.87 -13.01
CA GLY A 104 4.79 -0.64 -13.78
C GLY A 104 4.35 0.60 -12.99
N TYR A 105 4.10 0.50 -11.68
CA TYR A 105 3.78 1.66 -10.86
C TYR A 105 5.01 2.55 -10.64
N CYS A 106 4.85 3.85 -10.83
CA CYS A 106 5.96 4.81 -10.73
C CYS A 106 5.74 5.92 -9.69
N GLU A 107 4.56 6.01 -9.13
CA GLU A 107 4.20 6.91 -8.03
C GLU A 107 3.63 6.10 -6.87
N PHE A 108 3.99 6.50 -5.65
CA PHE A 108 3.56 5.83 -4.42
C PHE A 108 3.16 6.90 -3.41
N THR A 109 1.99 6.77 -2.83
CA THR A 109 1.49 7.69 -1.81
C THR A 109 1.28 6.98 -0.48
N VAL A 110 1.37 7.72 0.62
CA VAL A 110 1.11 7.24 1.97
C VAL A 110 0.62 8.40 2.84
N GLY A 111 -0.45 8.19 3.59
CA GLY A 111 -0.93 9.12 4.61
C GLY A 111 -0.15 8.92 5.91
N VAL A 112 0.35 9.99 6.51
CA VAL A 112 1.08 9.94 7.78
C VAL A 112 0.65 11.11 8.67
N GLU A 113 0.26 10.80 9.89
CA GLU A 113 -0.08 11.80 10.91
C GLU A 113 1.12 12.70 11.22
N ASP A 114 0.87 13.97 11.46
CA ASP A 114 1.91 15.01 11.63
C ASP A 114 2.81 14.78 12.83
N ASP A 115 2.34 14.10 13.86
CA ASP A 115 3.06 13.77 15.08
C ASP A 115 3.77 12.41 15.04
N ASN A 116 3.53 11.61 13.98
CA ASN A 116 4.21 10.32 13.80
C ASN A 116 5.61 10.51 13.17
N PHE A 117 6.50 11.21 13.89
CA PHE A 117 7.85 11.52 13.44
C PHE A 117 8.65 10.29 13.02
N ARG A 118 8.39 9.15 13.65
CA ARG A 118 9.06 7.89 13.32
C ARG A 118 8.67 7.38 11.93
N ALA A 119 7.40 7.37 11.61
CA ALA A 119 6.91 6.97 10.29
C ALA A 119 7.37 7.97 9.23
N ILE A 120 7.26 9.27 9.50
CA ILE A 120 7.74 10.34 8.62
C ILE A 120 9.21 10.12 8.27
N HIS A 121 10.07 9.89 9.28
CA HIS A 121 11.51 9.69 9.05
C HIS A 121 11.80 8.45 8.21
N MET A 122 11.08 7.35 8.48
CA MET A 122 11.19 6.11 7.70
C MET A 122 10.77 6.32 6.24
N TYR A 123 9.63 6.98 5.99
CA TYR A 123 9.14 7.22 4.64
C TYR A 123 10.05 8.20 3.87
N GLN A 124 10.51 9.27 4.52
CA GLN A 124 11.46 10.22 3.91
C GLN A 124 12.78 9.53 3.54
N ALA A 125 13.32 8.67 4.39
CA ALA A 125 14.52 7.88 4.08
C ALA A 125 14.31 6.92 2.89
N LEU A 126 13.06 6.58 2.56
CA LEU A 126 12.69 5.79 1.40
C LEU A 126 12.29 6.63 0.18
N GLY A 127 12.36 7.96 0.28
CA GLY A 127 12.15 8.90 -0.82
C GLY A 127 10.72 9.43 -0.96
N PHE A 128 9.88 9.34 0.06
CA PHE A 128 8.59 10.00 0.14
C PHE A 128 8.80 11.44 0.64
N ASN A 129 9.14 12.36 -0.25
CA ASN A 129 9.58 13.70 0.12
C ASN A 129 8.61 14.82 -0.26
N ASP A 130 7.71 14.56 -1.20
CA ASP A 130 6.70 15.53 -1.64
C ASP A 130 5.44 15.37 -0.81
N ILE A 131 4.82 16.46 -0.39
CA ILE A 131 3.49 16.46 0.23
C ILE A 131 2.49 16.91 -0.81
N LEU A 132 1.50 16.04 -1.14
CA LEU A 132 0.44 16.35 -2.11
C LEU A 132 -0.69 17.16 -1.48
N LEU A 133 -1.09 16.79 -0.27
CA LEU A 133 -2.17 17.44 0.47
C LEU A 133 -2.02 17.20 1.97
N ARG A 134 -2.69 18.06 2.75
CA ARG A 134 -2.97 17.86 4.17
C ARG A 134 -4.46 17.69 4.34
N LYS A 135 -4.89 16.72 5.12
CA LYS A 135 -6.30 16.40 5.30
C LYS A 135 -6.58 16.05 6.76
N GLN A 136 -7.80 16.31 7.17
CA GLN A 136 -8.35 15.85 8.44
C GLN A 136 -9.38 14.77 8.12
N GLU A 137 -9.30 13.66 8.82
CA GLU A 137 -10.25 12.54 8.73
C GLU A 137 -10.66 12.06 10.11
N GLU A 138 -11.73 11.31 10.16
CA GLU A 138 -12.22 10.65 11.36
C GLU A 138 -12.19 9.14 11.13
N TYR A 139 -11.56 8.41 12.04
CA TYR A 139 -11.56 6.95 12.03
C TYR A 139 -11.91 6.43 13.43
N GLN A 140 -12.93 5.58 13.52
CA GLN A 140 -13.42 5.01 14.78
C GLN A 140 -13.81 6.05 15.85
N GLY A 141 -14.22 7.26 15.44
CA GLY A 141 -14.63 8.36 16.33
C GLY A 141 -13.50 9.30 16.73
N ASP A 142 -12.26 9.04 16.33
CA ASP A 142 -11.12 9.92 16.56
C ASP A 142 -10.79 10.72 15.30
N ALA A 143 -10.76 12.05 15.43
CA ALA A 143 -10.33 12.95 14.36
C ALA A 143 -8.81 13.08 14.37
N TYR A 144 -8.18 12.92 13.22
CA TYR A 144 -6.73 13.05 13.06
C TYR A 144 -6.37 13.84 11.80
N GLU A 145 -5.24 14.55 11.85
CA GLU A 145 -4.68 15.24 10.69
C GLU A 145 -3.49 14.47 10.15
N TYR A 146 -3.39 14.40 8.82
CA TYR A 146 -2.26 13.76 8.17
C TYR A 146 -1.82 14.49 6.90
N ASN A 147 -0.57 14.28 6.54
CA ASN A 147 -0.04 14.64 5.25
C ASN A 147 -0.01 13.43 4.33
N LEU A 148 -0.44 13.60 3.08
CA LEU A 148 -0.29 12.60 2.04
C LEU A 148 1.07 12.81 1.36
N TYR A 149 2.03 11.97 1.68
CA TYR A 149 3.36 11.99 1.10
C TYR A 149 3.40 11.24 -0.23
N LEU A 150 4.21 11.73 -1.15
CA LEU A 150 4.43 11.14 -2.46
C LEU A 150 5.90 10.80 -2.65
N LYS A 151 6.14 9.60 -3.20
CA LYS A 151 7.40 9.16 -3.79
C LYS A 151 7.23 8.97 -5.28
N ARG A 152 8.10 9.55 -6.11
CA ARG A 152 8.17 9.34 -7.56
C ARG A 152 9.38 8.51 -7.96
N ASN A 153 9.20 7.65 -8.96
CA ASN A 153 10.29 7.02 -9.67
C ASN A 153 10.35 7.57 -11.11
N PRO A 154 11.10 8.65 -11.35
CA PRO A 154 11.03 9.40 -12.61
C PRO A 154 11.41 8.58 -13.85
N ILE A 155 12.26 7.57 -13.72
CA ILE A 155 12.71 6.75 -14.85
C ILE A 155 11.56 5.94 -15.44
N GLN A 156 10.69 5.37 -14.62
CA GLN A 156 9.54 4.58 -15.08
C GLN A 156 8.39 5.47 -15.58
N CYS A 157 8.12 6.60 -14.94
CA CYS A 157 7.08 7.53 -15.38
C CYS A 157 7.36 8.07 -16.79
N ASN A 158 8.61 8.38 -17.10
CA ASN A 158 9.00 8.87 -18.44
C ASN A 158 8.84 7.79 -19.52
N HIS A 159 9.02 6.51 -19.20
CA HIS A 159 8.83 5.40 -20.15
C HIS A 159 7.35 5.22 -20.54
N ILE A 160 6.46 5.36 -19.58
CA ILE A 160 5.00 5.27 -19.81
C ILE A 160 4.55 6.45 -20.67
N ILE A 161 5.00 7.67 -20.41
CA ILE A 161 4.66 8.87 -21.19
C ILE A 161 5.16 8.73 -22.64
N LEU A 162 6.39 8.23 -22.84
CA LEU A 162 6.95 7.99 -24.18
C LEU A 162 6.16 6.95 -24.96
N LEU A 163 5.72 5.85 -24.34
CA LEU A 163 4.90 4.82 -24.97
C LEU A 163 3.51 5.36 -25.37
N PHE A 164 2.89 6.19 -24.53
CA PHE A 164 1.63 6.88 -24.90
C PHE A 164 1.81 7.88 -26.04
N GLN A 165 2.92 8.63 -26.06
CA GLN A 165 3.22 9.57 -27.15
C GLN A 165 3.59 8.88 -28.47
N MET A 166 4.11 7.65 -28.43
CA MET A 166 4.44 6.85 -29.62
C MET A 166 3.26 6.04 -30.18
N GLY A 167 2.04 6.23 -29.66
CA GLY A 167 0.82 5.65 -30.23
C GLY A 167 0.60 4.17 -29.97
N PHE A 168 1.30 3.57 -29.00
CA PHE A 168 1.06 2.20 -28.56
C PHE A 168 -0.16 2.10 -27.64
N ASN A 169 -1.36 2.28 -28.23
CA ASN A 169 -2.64 2.18 -27.51
C ASN A 169 -3.06 0.72 -27.18
N HIS A 170 -2.17 -0.26 -27.32
CA HIS A 170 -2.47 -1.67 -27.07
C HIS A 170 -1.32 -2.41 -26.37
N LEU A 171 -0.94 -1.98 -25.17
CA LEU A 171 -0.29 -2.90 -24.23
C LEU A 171 -1.40 -3.65 -23.49
N LYS A 172 -1.79 -4.81 -24.00
CA LYS A 172 -2.48 -5.82 -23.20
C LYS A 172 -1.57 -6.19 -22.05
N ILE A 173 -1.92 -5.76 -20.85
CA ILE A 173 -1.37 -6.32 -19.63
C ILE A 173 -1.74 -7.80 -19.65
N PRO A 174 -0.78 -8.74 -19.61
CA PRO A 174 -1.11 -10.15 -19.60
C PRO A 174 -1.88 -10.44 -18.31
N HIS A 175 -3.16 -10.75 -18.45
CA HIS A 175 -3.89 -11.46 -17.42
C HIS A 175 -3.19 -12.81 -17.27
N GLN A 176 -2.34 -12.97 -16.28
CA GLN A 176 -1.87 -14.28 -15.89
C GLN A 176 -3.07 -15.08 -15.38
N ASN A 177 -3.40 -16.13 -16.12
CA ASN A 177 -4.41 -17.10 -15.79
C ASN A 177 -4.18 -17.63 -14.38
N LEU A 178 -5.16 -17.40 -13.52
CA LEU A 178 -5.34 -18.17 -12.30
C LEU A 178 -5.88 -19.55 -12.68
N TYR A 179 -5.09 -20.59 -12.43
CA TYR A 179 -5.52 -21.95 -12.12
C TYR A 179 -5.07 -22.28 -10.69
#